data_795088710f3ca5a1f4672d1f71f8c7fa
#
_entry.id   795088710f3ca5a1f4672d1f71f8c7fa
#
_cell.length_a   1.000
_cell.length_b   1.000
_cell.length_c   1.000
_cell.angle_alpha   90.00
_cell.angle_beta   90.00
_cell.angle_gamma   90.00
#
_symmetry.space_group_name_H-M   'P 1'
#
loop_
_entity.id
_entity.type
_entity.pdbx_description
1 polymer ?
#
loop_
_entity_poly.entity_id
_entity_poly.type
_entity_poly.pdbx_seq_one_letter_code
_entity_poly.pdbx_strand_id
1 'polypeptide(L)'
;MPYQSPTFKKAANPVAFSAGTWYNNNNKDSGKIAETSRGENMKHKPLPIGIEDFKRLVDNEYYFIDKTLMIKELLENKETVNLFTRPRRFGKTLNMSMLQRFFEATEKSNAYLFDGLKIAAYPEYMAYQGQYPVISISLKSMKRASYQEAYFEYVKLLSDEFERHEIILQSDLVSEEDKLEFQKIKKRIAEPKEYNSAVKLLSKCLQND
;
A
#
# COMPACT_ATOMS: atom_id res chain seq x y z
N MET A 1 -25.67 -19.00 2.25
CA MET A 1 -24.97 -18.71 3.50
C MET A 1 -24.78 -17.20 3.55
N PRO A 2 -25.14 -16.50 4.62
CA PRO A 2 -24.95 -15.05 4.69
C PRO A 2 -23.46 -14.76 4.77
N TYR A 3 -23.01 -13.83 3.95
CA TYR A 3 -21.66 -13.28 3.90
C TYR A 3 -21.39 -12.60 5.25
N GLN A 4 -20.41 -13.11 6.00
CA GLN A 4 -19.88 -12.40 7.16
C GLN A 4 -18.83 -11.42 6.64
N SER A 5 -19.13 -10.13 6.69
CA SER A 5 -18.14 -9.07 6.45
C SER A 5 -16.95 -9.23 7.39
N PRO A 6 -15.71 -9.04 6.93
CA PRO A 6 -14.54 -9.07 7.80
C PRO A 6 -14.68 -7.96 8.85
N THR A 7 -14.70 -8.35 10.12
CA THR A 7 -14.64 -7.39 11.25
C THR A 7 -13.25 -6.76 11.27
N PHE A 8 -13.17 -5.51 10.86
CA PHE A 8 -11.92 -4.75 10.94
C PHE A 8 -11.59 -4.43 12.42
N LYS A 9 -10.38 -4.72 12.84
CA LYS A 9 -9.91 -4.24 14.14
C LYS A 9 -9.82 -2.72 14.07
N LYS A 10 -10.51 -2.04 15.00
CA LYS A 10 -10.50 -0.58 15.12
C LYS A 10 -9.07 -0.07 15.09
N ALA A 11 -8.69 0.57 13.99
CA ALA A 11 -7.35 1.09 13.81
C ALA A 11 -7.13 2.26 14.79
N ALA A 12 -6.18 2.09 15.69
CA ALA A 12 -5.65 3.21 16.44
C ALA A 12 -4.83 4.08 15.45
N ASN A 13 -5.38 5.21 15.05
CA ASN A 13 -4.83 6.24 14.17
C ASN A 13 -4.45 5.82 12.74
N PRO A 14 -4.97 6.53 11.72
CA PRO A 14 -4.56 6.32 10.34
C PRO A 14 -3.08 6.67 10.16
N VAL A 15 -2.30 5.77 9.58
CA VAL A 15 -0.90 6.01 9.24
C VAL A 15 -0.84 6.61 7.84
N ALA A 16 -0.43 7.88 7.74
CA ALA A 16 -0.20 8.54 6.47
C ALA A 16 1.26 8.39 6.04
N PHE A 17 1.49 8.02 4.78
CA PHE A 17 2.84 7.85 4.22
C PHE A 17 3.19 8.98 3.25
N SER A 18 4.27 9.68 3.52
CA SER A 18 4.86 10.65 2.59
C SER A 18 6.37 10.41 2.40
N ALA A 19 6.95 10.77 1.25
CA ALA A 19 8.30 10.35 0.85
C ALA A 19 9.47 11.21 1.43
N GLY A 20 10.25 10.77 2.42
CA GLY A 20 11.43 11.44 3.05
C GLY A 20 12.60 10.53 3.44
N THR A 21 13.70 11.10 3.88
CA THR A 21 15.04 10.48 3.90
C THR A 21 15.33 9.69 5.16
N TRP A 22 15.76 8.42 5.01
CA TRP A 22 16.42 7.66 6.08
C TRP A 22 17.92 7.52 5.80
N TYR A 23 18.71 7.99 6.74
CA TYR A 23 20.12 7.62 6.89
C TYR A 23 20.21 6.79 8.16
N ASN A 24 20.42 5.49 8.04
CA ASN A 24 20.82 4.68 9.19
C ASN A 24 22.22 4.12 8.95
N ASN A 25 23.16 4.66 9.69
CA ASN A 25 24.57 4.29 9.70
C ASN A 25 24.77 3.26 10.84
N ASN A 26 24.33 2.02 10.65
CA ASN A 26 24.76 0.92 11.52
C ASN A 26 24.77 -0.40 10.72
N ASN A 27 25.83 -0.58 9.93
CA ASN A 27 26.19 -1.90 9.43
C ASN A 27 27.56 -2.26 9.98
N LYS A 28 27.59 -2.88 11.18
CA LYS A 28 28.66 -3.72 11.64
C LYS A 28 28.09 -5.11 11.88
N ASP A 29 27.99 -5.88 10.82
CA ASP A 29 28.00 -7.33 10.92
C ASP A 29 28.71 -7.90 9.68
N SER A 30 30.02 -8.09 9.86
CA SER A 30 30.86 -8.89 9.01
C SER A 30 30.65 -10.37 9.39
N GLY A 31 29.60 -10.98 8.84
CA GLY A 31 29.31 -12.41 8.95
C GLY A 31 29.78 -13.16 7.72
N LYS A 32 30.71 -14.08 7.94
CA LYS A 32 31.37 -15.02 7.05
C LYS A 32 30.54 -15.50 5.86
N ILE A 33 31.08 -15.31 4.67
CA ILE A 33 30.63 -15.97 3.44
C ILE A 33 30.92 -17.46 3.60
N ALA A 34 29.89 -18.26 3.78
CA ALA A 34 29.98 -19.69 3.68
C ALA A 34 30.07 -20.09 2.19
N GLU A 35 31.19 -20.59 1.76
CA GLU A 35 31.33 -21.31 0.49
C GLU A 35 30.45 -22.56 0.52
N THR A 36 29.33 -22.53 -0.18
CA THR A 36 28.49 -23.71 -0.42
C THR A 36 28.61 -24.15 -1.87
N SER A 37 29.23 -25.32 -2.02
CA SER A 37 29.19 -26.32 -3.11
C SER A 37 28.54 -25.93 -4.45
N ARG A 38 29.39 -26.02 -5.51
CA ARG A 38 29.05 -26.08 -6.92
C ARG A 38 28.08 -27.22 -7.21
N GLY A 39 26.97 -26.92 -7.89
CA GLY A 39 26.21 -27.96 -8.61
C GLY A 39 24.69 -27.93 -8.56
N GLU A 40 24.03 -26.79 -8.33
CA GLU A 40 22.60 -26.66 -8.61
C GLU A 40 22.37 -25.64 -9.73
N ASN A 41 21.57 -26.02 -10.72
CA ASN A 41 21.11 -25.17 -11.82
C ASN A 41 20.38 -23.95 -11.23
N MET A 42 21.11 -22.90 -10.85
CA MET A 42 20.51 -21.65 -10.40
C MET A 42 19.71 -21.07 -11.58
N LYS A 43 18.40 -21.33 -11.62
CA LYS A 43 17.49 -20.57 -12.47
C LYS A 43 17.67 -19.09 -12.11
N HIS A 44 18.38 -18.35 -12.95
CA HIS A 44 18.54 -16.91 -12.76
C HIS A 44 17.17 -16.25 -12.81
N LYS A 45 16.71 -15.71 -11.67
CA LYS A 45 15.48 -14.92 -11.62
C LYS A 45 15.64 -13.68 -12.50
N PRO A 46 14.67 -13.36 -13.37
CA PRO A 46 14.74 -12.17 -14.22
C PRO A 46 14.76 -10.90 -13.37
N LEU A 47 15.46 -9.86 -13.86
CA LEU A 47 15.48 -8.56 -13.21
C LEU A 47 14.12 -7.85 -13.37
N PRO A 48 13.59 -7.18 -12.35
CA PRO A 48 12.27 -6.50 -12.37
C PRO A 48 12.34 -5.14 -13.08
N ILE A 49 12.79 -5.10 -14.33
CA ILE A 49 12.90 -3.86 -15.09
C ILE A 49 11.50 -3.32 -15.38
N GLY A 50 11.19 -2.11 -14.84
CA GLY A 50 9.88 -1.47 -15.02
C GLY A 50 8.74 -2.08 -14.19
N ILE A 51 9.02 -3.02 -13.29
CA ILE A 51 8.03 -3.59 -12.38
C ILE A 51 7.88 -2.67 -11.17
N GLU A 52 6.66 -2.20 -10.94
CA GLU A 52 6.31 -1.27 -9.85
C GLU A 52 5.32 -1.88 -8.84
N ASP A 53 4.65 -2.98 -9.21
CA ASP A 53 3.70 -3.71 -8.34
C ASP A 53 4.39 -4.91 -7.68
N PHE A 54 4.31 -4.97 -6.34
CA PHE A 54 4.96 -6.01 -5.55
C PHE A 54 4.36 -7.40 -5.79
N LYS A 55 3.02 -7.46 -5.94
CA LYS A 55 2.34 -8.73 -6.23
C LYS A 55 2.83 -9.30 -7.57
N ARG A 56 2.87 -8.47 -8.61
CA ARG A 56 3.39 -8.89 -9.92
C ARG A 56 4.85 -9.33 -9.87
N LEU A 57 5.67 -8.70 -9.01
CA LEU A 57 7.05 -9.06 -8.81
C LEU A 57 7.17 -10.48 -8.24
N VAL A 58 6.40 -10.79 -7.19
CA VAL A 58 6.42 -12.09 -6.51
C VAL A 58 5.81 -13.18 -7.38
N ASP A 59 4.61 -12.95 -7.94
CA ASP A 59 3.88 -13.94 -8.76
C ASP A 59 4.66 -14.39 -10.01
N ASN A 60 5.52 -13.53 -10.54
CA ASN A 60 6.35 -13.86 -11.71
C ASN A 60 7.81 -14.18 -11.34
N GLU A 61 8.09 -14.43 -10.07
CA GLU A 61 9.40 -14.86 -9.56
C GLU A 61 10.58 -13.96 -9.96
N TYR A 62 10.35 -12.64 -10.08
CA TYR A 62 11.44 -11.69 -10.36
C TYR A 62 12.46 -11.64 -9.21
N TYR A 63 13.69 -11.23 -9.55
CA TYR A 63 14.70 -10.98 -8.53
C TYR A 63 14.27 -9.84 -7.61
N PHE A 64 14.23 -10.09 -6.30
CA PHE A 64 13.83 -9.11 -5.29
C PHE A 64 14.93 -8.94 -4.25
N ILE A 65 15.33 -7.69 -4.02
CA ILE A 65 16.15 -7.33 -2.87
C ILE A 65 15.20 -7.10 -1.70
N ASP A 66 15.17 -8.04 -0.78
CA ASP A 66 14.25 -8.05 0.33
C ASP A 66 14.44 -6.84 1.26
N LYS A 67 13.44 -5.97 1.28
CA LYS A 67 13.33 -4.79 2.14
C LYS A 67 12.15 -4.87 3.10
N THR A 68 11.58 -6.06 3.31
CA THR A 68 10.37 -6.22 4.11
C THR A 68 10.57 -5.85 5.59
N LEU A 69 11.80 -5.81 6.10
CA LEU A 69 12.07 -5.29 7.45
C LEU A 69 11.70 -3.81 7.63
N MET A 70 11.50 -3.07 6.54
CA MET A 70 10.94 -1.72 6.60
C MET A 70 9.54 -1.71 7.26
N ILE A 71 8.76 -2.79 7.10
CA ILE A 71 7.45 -2.97 7.76
C ILE A 71 7.62 -3.00 9.27
N LYS A 72 8.59 -3.78 9.75
CA LYS A 72 8.94 -3.84 11.16
C LYS A 72 9.33 -2.48 11.70
N GLU A 73 10.25 -1.77 11.03
CA GLU A 73 10.70 -0.42 11.43
C GLU A 73 9.53 0.56 11.53
N LEU A 74 8.58 0.52 10.57
CA LEU A 74 7.38 1.35 10.60
C LEU A 74 6.50 1.09 11.82
N LEU A 75 6.28 -0.19 12.13
CA LEU A 75 5.45 -0.60 13.26
C LEU A 75 6.10 -0.28 14.61
N GLU A 76 7.43 -0.40 14.71
CA GLU A 76 8.19 -0.08 15.91
C GLU A 76 8.23 1.42 16.19
N ASN A 77 8.45 2.24 15.16
CA ASN A 77 8.57 3.69 15.30
C ASN A 77 7.25 4.36 15.72
N LYS A 78 6.10 3.76 15.40
CA LYS A 78 4.75 4.29 15.72
C LYS A 78 4.55 5.75 15.29
N GLU A 79 5.27 6.18 14.27
CA GLU A 79 5.18 7.53 13.72
C GLU A 79 3.85 7.71 12.98
N THR A 80 3.19 8.84 13.21
CA THR A 80 1.94 9.19 12.50
C THR A 80 2.19 9.46 11.02
N VAL A 81 3.38 9.99 10.68
CA VAL A 81 3.79 10.31 9.31
C VAL A 81 5.20 9.80 9.06
N ASN A 82 5.34 8.98 8.03
CA ASN A 82 6.64 8.49 7.58
C ASN A 82 6.94 8.99 6.17
N LEU A 83 8.09 9.63 6.00
CA LEU A 83 8.51 10.22 4.74
C LEU A 83 9.70 9.46 4.15
N PHE A 84 9.53 8.81 2.96
CA PHE A 84 10.58 8.05 2.28
C PHE A 84 11.13 8.81 1.07
N THR A 85 12.28 9.47 1.18
CA THR A 85 12.98 10.02 0.02
C THR A 85 14.06 9.07 -0.45
N ARG A 86 14.04 8.77 -1.75
CA ARG A 86 15.08 8.02 -2.45
C ARG A 86 15.26 8.62 -3.85
N PRO A 87 16.44 8.55 -4.44
CA PRO A 87 16.64 8.92 -5.84
C PRO A 87 15.70 8.13 -6.78
N ARG A 88 15.57 8.57 -8.03
CA ARG A 88 14.82 7.80 -9.03
C ARG A 88 15.42 6.41 -9.18
N ARG A 89 14.58 5.40 -9.48
CA ARG A 89 14.95 3.98 -9.68
C ARG A 89 15.42 3.22 -8.43
N PHE A 90 15.24 3.77 -7.23
CA PHE A 90 15.54 3.09 -5.96
C PHE A 90 14.34 2.35 -5.36
N GLY A 91 13.35 1.98 -6.17
CA GLY A 91 12.25 1.11 -5.77
C GLY A 91 11.19 1.76 -4.87
N LYS A 92 11.05 3.11 -4.85
CA LYS A 92 10.02 3.79 -4.03
C LYS A 92 8.63 3.24 -4.27
N THR A 93 8.19 3.23 -5.53
CA THR A 93 6.85 2.75 -5.92
C THR A 93 6.65 1.27 -5.56
N LEU A 94 7.67 0.45 -5.76
CA LEU A 94 7.65 -0.96 -5.40
C LEU A 94 7.51 -1.16 -3.89
N ASN A 95 8.25 -0.38 -3.08
CA ASN A 95 8.15 -0.46 -1.61
C ASN A 95 6.77 0.04 -1.13
N MET A 96 6.21 1.09 -1.74
CA MET A 96 4.84 1.54 -1.43
C MET A 96 3.80 0.47 -1.78
N SER A 97 3.95 -0.17 -2.95
CA SER A 97 3.11 -1.31 -3.33
C SER A 97 3.26 -2.50 -2.35
N MET A 98 4.47 -2.78 -1.89
CA MET A 98 4.72 -3.80 -0.86
C MET A 98 4.00 -3.49 0.46
N LEU A 99 4.09 -2.24 0.95
CA LEU A 99 3.39 -1.80 2.15
C LEU A 99 1.87 -1.92 1.99
N GLN A 100 1.35 -1.46 0.85
CA GLN A 100 -0.08 -1.61 0.54
C GLN A 100 -0.49 -3.08 0.62
N ARG A 101 0.20 -3.98 -0.09
CA ARG A 101 -0.12 -5.42 -0.10
C ARG A 101 0.02 -6.07 1.27
N PHE A 102 0.88 -5.53 2.13
CA PHE A 102 1.03 -6.05 3.49
C PHE A 102 -0.15 -5.66 4.38
N PHE A 103 -0.50 -4.39 4.43
CA PHE A 103 -1.51 -3.90 5.37
C PHE A 103 -2.95 -4.09 4.88
N GLU A 104 -3.17 -4.06 3.57
CA GLU A 104 -4.49 -4.03 2.97
C GLU A 104 -5.30 -5.29 3.23
N ALA A 105 -6.47 -5.13 3.86
CA ALA A 105 -7.48 -6.16 3.96
C ALA A 105 -8.11 -6.40 2.59
N THR A 106 -8.08 -7.64 2.12
CA THR A 106 -8.61 -8.07 0.82
C THR A 106 -9.36 -9.40 0.97
N GLU A 107 -10.32 -9.68 0.10
CA GLU A 107 -11.05 -10.96 0.10
C GLU A 107 -10.12 -12.18 0.02
N LYS A 108 -9.07 -12.07 -0.80
CA LYS A 108 -8.02 -13.09 -0.91
C LYS A 108 -6.78 -12.58 -0.21
N SER A 109 -6.36 -13.28 0.83
CA SER A 109 -5.16 -12.90 1.59
C SER A 109 -3.92 -12.73 0.70
N ASN A 110 -3.20 -11.65 0.92
CA ASN A 110 -1.90 -11.38 0.31
C ASN A 110 -0.73 -11.96 1.15
N ALA A 111 -1.00 -12.74 2.19
CA ALA A 111 0.03 -13.25 3.10
C ALA A 111 1.13 -14.03 2.38
N TYR A 112 0.74 -14.86 1.39
CA TYR A 112 1.67 -15.67 0.60
C TYR A 112 2.78 -14.84 -0.10
N LEU A 113 2.53 -13.55 -0.38
CA LEU A 113 3.51 -12.67 -1.01
C LEU A 113 4.75 -12.44 -0.12
N PHE A 114 4.62 -12.72 1.17
CA PHE A 114 5.66 -12.50 2.17
C PHE A 114 6.33 -13.80 2.63
N ASP A 115 5.88 -14.96 2.11
CA ASP A 115 6.46 -16.26 2.45
C ASP A 115 7.95 -16.31 2.10
N GLY A 116 8.76 -16.75 3.07
CA GLY A 116 10.21 -16.83 2.91
C GLY A 116 10.95 -15.49 2.90
N LEU A 117 10.26 -14.34 3.03
CA LEU A 117 10.88 -13.03 3.19
C LEU A 117 11.21 -12.75 4.65
N LYS A 118 12.12 -11.79 4.89
CA LYS A 118 12.64 -11.49 6.23
C LYS A 118 11.57 -11.16 7.26
N ILE A 119 10.50 -10.50 6.86
CA ILE A 119 9.39 -10.14 7.75
C ILE A 119 8.65 -11.37 8.28
N ALA A 120 8.59 -12.45 7.50
CA ALA A 120 7.92 -13.70 7.90
C ALA A 120 8.56 -14.36 9.13
N ALA A 121 9.83 -14.02 9.43
CA ALA A 121 10.50 -14.50 10.65
C ALA A 121 9.99 -13.81 11.94
N TYR A 122 9.09 -12.84 11.82
CA TYR A 122 8.57 -12.03 12.93
C TYR A 122 7.04 -12.15 13.03
N PRO A 123 6.50 -13.22 13.67
CA PRO A 123 5.06 -13.46 13.76
C PRO A 123 4.26 -12.32 14.37
N GLU A 124 4.87 -11.58 15.31
CA GLU A 124 4.27 -10.42 15.97
C GLU A 124 3.95 -9.28 15.00
N TYR A 125 4.77 -9.09 13.95
CA TYR A 125 4.50 -8.09 12.91
C TYR A 125 3.63 -8.66 11.79
N MET A 126 3.75 -9.96 11.49
CA MET A 126 2.84 -10.63 10.55
C MET A 126 1.38 -10.61 11.00
N ALA A 127 1.11 -10.47 12.32
CA ALA A 127 -0.24 -10.31 12.85
C ALA A 127 -0.97 -9.04 12.35
N TYR A 128 -0.24 -8.06 11.80
CA TYR A 128 -0.80 -6.84 11.20
C TYR A 128 -1.11 -7.00 9.71
N GLN A 129 -0.70 -8.12 9.11
CA GLN A 129 -0.90 -8.37 7.68
C GLN A 129 -2.40 -8.52 7.35
N GLY A 130 -2.86 -7.75 6.35
CA GLY A 130 -4.23 -7.82 5.86
C GLY A 130 -5.29 -7.33 6.85
N GLN A 131 -4.93 -6.46 7.80
CA GLN A 131 -5.84 -6.03 8.87
C GLN A 131 -6.44 -4.64 8.67
N TYR A 132 -6.02 -3.88 7.65
CA TYR A 132 -6.38 -2.46 7.55
C TYR A 132 -6.96 -2.12 6.19
N PRO A 133 -7.95 -1.20 6.13
CA PRO A 133 -8.25 -0.51 4.89
C PRO A 133 -7.09 0.42 4.54
N VAL A 134 -6.61 0.37 3.30
CA VAL A 134 -5.45 1.16 2.84
C VAL A 134 -5.85 2.08 1.71
N ILE A 135 -5.71 3.39 1.90
CA ILE A 135 -5.83 4.39 0.83
C ILE A 135 -4.47 4.53 0.14
N SER A 136 -4.42 4.23 -1.16
CA SER A 136 -3.18 4.25 -1.94
C SER A 136 -3.28 5.20 -3.13
N ILE A 137 -2.63 6.36 -3.04
CA ILE A 137 -2.71 7.43 -4.03
C ILE A 137 -1.34 7.66 -4.67
N SER A 138 -1.28 7.57 -6.01
CA SER A 138 -0.09 7.87 -6.80
C SER A 138 -0.31 9.06 -7.71
N LEU A 139 0.40 10.16 -7.46
CA LEU A 139 0.33 11.38 -8.27
C LEU A 139 1.17 11.32 -9.56
N LYS A 140 1.64 10.13 -9.96
CA LYS A 140 2.52 9.93 -11.12
C LYS A 140 1.86 10.36 -12.43
N SER A 141 0.57 10.13 -12.58
CA SER A 141 -0.22 10.49 -13.77
C SER A 141 -0.54 11.98 -13.89
N MET A 142 -0.34 12.76 -12.83
CA MET A 142 -0.73 14.18 -12.78
C MET A 142 0.23 15.12 -13.52
N LYS A 143 1.39 14.63 -13.96
CA LYS A 143 2.30 15.45 -14.78
C LYS A 143 1.75 15.59 -16.19
N ARG A 144 0.96 16.63 -16.42
CA ARG A 144 0.29 16.96 -17.68
C ARG A 144 0.71 18.34 -18.19
N ALA A 145 0.36 18.65 -19.44
CA ALA A 145 0.71 19.92 -20.08
C ALA A 145 -0.20 21.07 -19.61
N SER A 146 -1.43 20.79 -19.21
CA SER A 146 -2.39 21.79 -18.75
C SER A 146 -2.99 21.46 -17.38
N TYR A 147 -3.51 22.49 -16.71
CA TYR A 147 -4.26 22.32 -15.47
C TYR A 147 -5.50 21.45 -15.65
N GLN A 148 -6.23 21.63 -16.74
CA GLN A 148 -7.45 20.87 -17.02
C GLN A 148 -7.16 19.38 -17.15
N GLU A 149 -6.09 19.00 -17.86
CA GLU A 149 -5.67 17.61 -17.97
C GLU A 149 -5.22 17.04 -16.63
N ALA A 150 -4.45 17.81 -15.84
CA ALA A 150 -4.02 17.38 -14.52
C ALA A 150 -5.21 17.19 -13.56
N TYR A 151 -6.19 18.10 -13.61
CA TYR A 151 -7.40 18.01 -12.82
C TYR A 151 -8.27 16.81 -13.22
N PHE A 152 -8.40 16.53 -14.51
CA PHE A 152 -9.10 15.34 -14.99
C PHE A 152 -8.46 14.05 -14.46
N GLU A 153 -7.13 13.97 -14.50
CA GLU A 153 -6.41 12.82 -13.94
C GLU A 153 -6.58 12.72 -12.40
N TYR A 154 -6.65 13.85 -11.70
CA TYR A 154 -6.91 13.87 -10.26
C TYR A 154 -8.29 13.33 -9.92
N VAL A 155 -9.32 13.79 -10.64
CA VAL A 155 -10.70 13.29 -10.48
C VAL A 155 -10.78 11.81 -10.76
N LYS A 156 -10.11 11.35 -11.83
CA LYS A 156 -10.03 9.93 -12.16
C LYS A 156 -9.36 9.12 -11.07
N LEU A 157 -8.22 9.58 -10.57
CA LEU A 157 -7.46 8.92 -9.51
C LEU A 157 -8.31 8.73 -8.24
N LEU A 158 -9.03 9.78 -7.82
CA LEU A 158 -9.92 9.69 -6.68
C LEU A 158 -11.09 8.74 -6.93
N SER A 159 -11.72 8.82 -8.10
CA SER A 159 -12.82 7.93 -8.48
C SER A 159 -12.39 6.46 -8.43
N ASP A 160 -11.21 6.13 -8.98
CA ASP A 160 -10.67 4.78 -9.00
C ASP A 160 -10.38 4.28 -7.56
N GLU A 161 -9.90 5.17 -6.67
CA GLU A 161 -9.66 4.84 -5.27
C GLU A 161 -10.97 4.65 -4.47
N PHE A 162 -11.98 5.46 -4.73
CA PHE A 162 -13.32 5.28 -4.15
C PHE A 162 -13.98 3.97 -4.63
N GLU A 163 -13.81 3.62 -5.91
CA GLU A 163 -14.31 2.35 -6.44
C GLU A 163 -13.68 1.15 -5.73
N ARG A 164 -12.38 1.21 -5.41
CA ARG A 164 -11.67 0.17 -4.65
C ARG A 164 -12.27 -0.09 -3.26
N HIS A 165 -12.88 0.93 -2.67
CA HIS A 165 -13.49 0.88 -1.34
C HIS A 165 -15.02 0.86 -1.38
N GLU A 166 -15.63 0.45 -2.50
CA GLU A 166 -17.08 0.46 -2.71
C GLU A 166 -17.86 -0.36 -1.66
N ILE A 167 -17.24 -1.38 -1.09
CA ILE A 167 -17.85 -2.23 -0.07
C ILE A 167 -18.38 -1.44 1.14
N ILE A 168 -17.79 -0.29 1.41
CA ILE A 168 -18.16 0.61 2.51
C ILE A 168 -19.61 1.13 2.39
N LEU A 169 -20.17 1.17 1.19
CA LEU A 169 -21.56 1.59 0.96
C LEU A 169 -22.58 0.61 1.56
N GLN A 170 -22.15 -0.61 1.90
CA GLN A 170 -22.97 -1.63 2.55
C GLN A 170 -22.94 -1.52 4.08
N SER A 171 -22.05 -0.68 4.64
CA SER A 171 -21.93 -0.49 6.08
C SER A 171 -23.07 0.38 6.63
N ASP A 172 -23.67 -0.06 7.72
CA ASP A 172 -24.68 0.73 8.45
C ASP A 172 -24.04 1.82 9.33
N LEU A 173 -22.73 1.81 9.49
CA LEU A 173 -21.99 2.77 10.30
C LEU A 173 -21.67 4.06 9.55
N VAL A 174 -21.80 4.05 8.23
CA VAL A 174 -21.60 5.23 7.38
C VAL A 174 -22.93 5.92 7.13
N SER A 175 -22.98 7.24 7.37
CA SER A 175 -24.21 8.02 7.17
C SER A 175 -24.67 8.03 5.70
N GLU A 176 -25.98 8.15 5.46
CA GLU A 176 -26.52 8.23 4.09
C GLU A 176 -26.01 9.47 3.34
N GLU A 177 -25.71 10.56 4.03
CA GLU A 177 -25.09 11.75 3.44
C GLU A 177 -23.67 11.45 2.93
N ASP A 178 -22.83 10.79 3.75
CA ASP A 178 -21.48 10.38 3.35
C ASP A 178 -21.51 9.36 2.20
N LYS A 179 -22.48 8.44 2.21
CA LYS A 179 -22.67 7.48 1.10
C LYS A 179 -23.04 8.18 -0.20
N LEU A 180 -23.89 9.21 -0.13
CA LEU A 180 -24.28 9.98 -1.31
C LEU A 180 -23.08 10.75 -1.89
N GLU A 181 -22.31 11.43 -1.03
CA GLU A 181 -21.08 12.14 -1.46
C GLU A 181 -20.04 11.17 -2.03
N PHE A 182 -19.85 10.03 -1.38
CA PHE A 182 -19.01 8.93 -1.87
C PHE A 182 -19.39 8.51 -3.31
N GLN A 183 -20.68 8.27 -3.55
CA GLN A 183 -21.18 7.87 -4.86
C GLN A 183 -20.98 8.95 -5.94
N LYS A 184 -21.12 10.24 -5.59
CA LYS A 184 -20.86 11.35 -6.52
C LYS A 184 -19.40 11.38 -6.96
N ILE A 185 -18.45 11.22 -6.00
CA ILE A 185 -17.02 11.19 -6.27
C ILE A 185 -16.67 9.98 -7.14
N LYS A 186 -17.15 8.79 -6.76
CA LYS A 186 -16.96 7.57 -7.54
C LYS A 186 -17.45 7.69 -8.99
N LYS A 187 -18.63 8.30 -9.19
CA LYS A 187 -19.24 8.51 -10.53
C LYS A 187 -18.66 9.72 -11.29
N ARG A 188 -17.73 10.46 -10.70
CA ARG A 188 -17.11 11.68 -11.28
C ARG A 188 -18.11 12.80 -11.58
N ILE A 189 -19.16 12.92 -10.78
CA ILE A 189 -20.21 13.94 -10.89
C ILE A 189 -20.22 14.88 -9.69
N ALA A 190 -19.23 14.78 -8.80
CA ALA A 190 -19.06 15.68 -7.67
C ALA A 190 -18.61 17.07 -8.12
N GLU A 191 -18.93 18.11 -7.33
CA GLU A 191 -18.44 19.46 -7.57
C GLU A 191 -16.93 19.58 -7.22
N PRO A 192 -16.20 20.55 -7.81
CA PRO A 192 -14.76 20.73 -7.53
C PRO A 192 -14.41 20.84 -6.05
N LYS A 193 -15.27 21.47 -5.24
CA LYS A 193 -15.07 21.58 -3.78
C LYS A 193 -15.12 20.24 -3.05
N GLU A 194 -15.96 19.29 -3.52
CA GLU A 194 -16.11 17.95 -2.93
C GLU A 194 -14.85 17.11 -3.16
N TYR A 195 -14.17 17.28 -4.31
CA TYR A 195 -12.88 16.61 -4.55
C TYR A 195 -11.75 17.09 -3.63
N ASN A 196 -11.80 18.32 -3.13
CA ASN A 196 -10.79 18.83 -2.19
C ASN A 196 -10.85 18.12 -0.82
N SER A 197 -12.01 17.62 -0.43
CA SER A 197 -12.25 16.89 0.81
C SER A 197 -12.34 15.37 0.63
N ALA A 198 -12.23 14.87 -0.60
CA ALA A 198 -12.49 13.47 -0.94
C ALA A 198 -11.67 12.48 -0.10
N VAL A 199 -10.35 12.69 0.03
CA VAL A 199 -9.50 11.79 0.83
C VAL A 199 -9.91 11.80 2.31
N LYS A 200 -10.34 12.97 2.84
CA LYS A 200 -10.83 13.08 4.22
C LYS A 200 -12.15 12.32 4.39
N LEU A 201 -13.06 12.45 3.43
CA LEU A 201 -14.32 11.69 3.42
C LEU A 201 -14.05 10.19 3.39
N LEU A 202 -13.20 9.73 2.47
CA LEU A 202 -12.85 8.30 2.36
C LEU A 202 -12.25 7.79 3.66
N SER A 203 -11.31 8.53 4.26
CA SER A 203 -10.71 8.18 5.55
C SER A 203 -11.75 8.10 6.67
N LYS A 204 -12.70 9.05 6.72
CA LYS A 204 -13.80 9.05 7.70
C LYS A 204 -14.68 7.81 7.55
N CYS A 205 -15.06 7.47 6.33
CA CYS A 205 -15.88 6.29 6.06
C CYS A 205 -15.18 4.99 6.46
N LEU A 206 -13.87 4.87 6.17
CA LEU A 206 -13.05 3.70 6.51
C LEU A 206 -12.75 3.56 8.01
N GLN A 207 -12.88 4.61 8.81
CA GLN A 207 -12.72 4.55 10.28
C GLN A 207 -13.99 4.09 10.99
N ASN A 208 -15.14 4.28 10.37
CA ASN A 208 -16.44 3.95 10.95
C ASN A 208 -16.91 2.53 10.59
N ASP A 209 -16.18 1.84 9.72
CA ASP A 209 -16.45 0.46 9.31
C ASP A 209 -15.53 -0.50 10.07
#